data_ed8a058ff3a4bc101aaba1cd1ec89980
#
_entry.id   ed8a058ff3a4bc101aaba1cd1ec89980
#
_cell.length_a   1.000
_cell.length_b   1.000
_cell.length_c   1.000
_cell.angle_alpha   90.00
_cell.angle_beta   90.00
_cell.angle_gamma   90.00
#
_symmetry.space_group_name_H-M   'P 1'
#
loop_
_entity.id
_entity.type
_entity.pdbx_description
1 polymer ?
#
loop_
_entity_poly.entity_id
_entity_poly.type
_entity_poly.pdbx_seq_one_letter_code
_entity_poly.pdbx_strand_id
1 'polypeptide(L)'
;RCAHIDTLGDALAKDAGADGVRLRVVAEADTAVTALVDRVRRGAGLAAGQEAQGLDDALAEATSELRLVKDAWEVDQLQKAVDATKAGFDDLIRSIPRAKGHWRGERVLEGAFGARAREEGNGLGYDTIAAAGDHANTLHWINNDGPVQPGQLVLVDAGVEVDSLYTADVTRTIPVDGRFTAPQRRVYEAVLEAADAAFARAGEPGCRFRDLHAAAMEVLARRLEEWGLLPDGVTAADSLGPDGQYHRRWMVHGTSHHLGLDVHDC
;
A
#
# COMPACT_ATOMS: atom_id res chain seq x y z
N ARG A 1 10.66 -17.64 27.55
CA ARG A 1 12.15 -17.69 27.55
C ARG A 1 12.61 -17.30 26.15
N CYS A 2 13.56 -16.35 26.08
CA CYS A 2 14.25 -16.02 24.84
C CYS A 2 15.52 -16.85 24.72
N ALA A 3 15.88 -17.24 23.50
CA ALA A 3 17.14 -17.92 23.18
C ALA A 3 17.77 -17.23 21.95
N HIS A 4 19.09 -17.41 21.78
CA HIS A 4 19.79 -16.87 20.62
C HIS A 4 19.31 -17.58 19.35
N ILE A 5 19.22 -16.86 18.24
CA ILE A 5 18.71 -17.39 16.96
C ILE A 5 19.50 -18.61 16.47
N ASP A 6 20.79 -18.69 16.77
CA ASP A 6 21.64 -19.82 16.38
C ASP A 6 21.20 -21.16 16.98
N THR A 7 20.38 -21.13 18.05
CA THR A 7 19.82 -22.35 18.69
C THR A 7 18.52 -22.80 18.04
N LEU A 8 18.01 -22.07 17.04
CA LEU A 8 16.73 -22.37 16.38
C LEU A 8 16.72 -23.78 15.76
N GLY A 9 17.79 -24.13 15.06
CA GLY A 9 17.92 -25.45 14.43
C GLY A 9 17.78 -26.61 15.40
N ASP A 10 18.48 -26.54 16.52
CA ASP A 10 18.44 -27.57 17.57
C ASP A 10 17.07 -27.63 18.25
N ALA A 11 16.46 -26.46 18.49
CA ALA A 11 15.14 -26.37 19.09
C ALA A 11 14.07 -27.00 18.19
N LEU A 12 14.12 -26.75 16.88
CA LEU A 12 13.19 -27.34 15.90
C LEU A 12 13.44 -28.85 15.72
N ALA A 13 14.70 -29.28 15.69
CA ALA A 13 15.06 -30.68 15.49
C ALA A 13 14.64 -31.60 16.66
N LYS A 14 14.50 -31.02 17.86
CA LYS A 14 14.16 -31.78 19.07
C LYS A 14 12.83 -32.51 18.96
N ASP A 15 11.84 -31.85 18.38
CA ASP A 15 10.46 -32.37 18.35
C ASP A 15 9.99 -32.71 16.92
N ALA A 16 10.83 -32.44 15.90
CA ALA A 16 10.50 -32.70 14.51
C ALA A 16 10.28 -34.19 14.25
N GLY A 17 9.10 -34.56 13.76
CA GLY A 17 8.73 -35.94 13.47
C GLY A 17 8.32 -36.77 14.67
N ALA A 18 8.44 -36.26 15.92
CA ALA A 18 7.95 -36.92 17.11
C ALA A 18 6.42 -36.75 17.23
N ASP A 19 5.70 -37.79 17.61
CA ASP A 19 4.25 -37.78 17.90
C ASP A 19 3.38 -37.05 16.82
N GLY A 20 3.80 -37.12 15.55
CA GLY A 20 3.08 -36.49 14.46
C GLY A 20 3.36 -34.98 14.28
N VAL A 21 4.33 -34.41 15.00
CA VAL A 21 4.75 -33.02 14.86
C VAL A 21 5.29 -32.79 13.46
N ARG A 22 4.72 -31.79 12.77
CA ARG A 22 5.14 -31.34 11.45
C ARG A 22 5.59 -29.89 11.54
N LEU A 23 6.73 -29.59 10.93
CA LEU A 23 7.18 -28.22 10.81
C LEU A 23 6.53 -27.54 9.60
N ARG A 24 6.18 -26.28 9.75
CA ARG A 24 5.71 -25.40 8.68
C ARG A 24 6.51 -24.09 8.72
N VAL A 25 6.66 -23.45 7.59
CA VAL A 25 7.35 -22.14 7.47
C VAL A 25 6.63 -21.29 6.43
N VAL A 26 6.59 -19.99 6.65
CA VAL A 26 6.21 -19.05 5.59
C VAL A 26 7.46 -18.86 4.71
N ALA A 27 7.50 -19.60 3.60
CA ALA A 27 8.73 -19.82 2.82
C ALA A 27 9.35 -18.54 2.27
N GLU A 28 8.54 -17.53 1.94
CA GLU A 28 8.99 -16.27 1.32
C GLU A 28 9.47 -15.24 2.35
N ALA A 29 9.16 -15.42 3.65
CA ALA A 29 9.49 -14.46 4.68
C ALA A 29 11.00 -14.40 4.97
N ASP A 30 11.70 -15.56 4.97
CA ASP A 30 13.15 -15.64 5.17
C ASP A 30 13.70 -16.92 4.53
N THR A 31 14.56 -16.76 3.52
CA THR A 31 15.14 -17.87 2.78
C THR A 31 16.11 -18.70 3.60
N ALA A 32 16.83 -18.11 4.56
CA ALA A 32 17.75 -18.81 5.42
C ALA A 32 17.01 -19.68 6.45
N VAL A 33 15.93 -19.15 7.03
CA VAL A 33 15.03 -19.90 7.92
C VAL A 33 14.33 -21.02 7.16
N THR A 34 13.84 -20.77 5.95
CA THR A 34 13.24 -21.79 5.09
C THR A 34 14.23 -22.94 4.83
N ALA A 35 15.46 -22.63 4.44
CA ALA A 35 16.50 -23.63 4.23
C ALA A 35 16.86 -24.40 5.53
N LEU A 36 16.83 -23.74 6.68
CA LEU A 36 17.03 -24.37 7.98
C LEU A 36 15.92 -25.37 8.29
N VAL A 37 14.66 -24.95 8.14
CA VAL A 37 13.49 -25.81 8.37
C VAL A 37 13.54 -27.04 7.46
N ASP A 38 13.89 -26.88 6.21
CA ASP A 38 14.02 -27.97 5.25
C ASP A 38 15.15 -28.95 5.60
N ARG A 39 16.27 -28.44 6.14
CA ARG A 39 17.34 -29.35 6.67
C ARG A 39 16.82 -30.17 7.84
N VAL A 40 16.11 -29.53 8.78
CA VAL A 40 15.54 -30.23 9.94
C VAL A 40 14.50 -31.26 9.50
N ARG A 41 13.62 -30.92 8.59
CA ARG A 41 12.63 -31.84 8.01
C ARG A 41 13.29 -33.10 7.44
N ARG A 42 14.33 -32.93 6.58
CA ARG A 42 15.08 -34.04 5.97
C ARG A 42 15.75 -34.90 7.03
N GLY A 43 16.36 -34.27 8.05
CA GLY A 43 16.99 -34.98 9.16
C GLY A 43 16.02 -35.83 9.99
N ALA A 44 14.77 -35.42 10.05
CA ALA A 44 13.67 -36.12 10.73
C ALA A 44 12.88 -37.09 9.82
N GLY A 45 13.27 -37.23 8.53
CA GLY A 45 12.53 -38.07 7.57
C GLY A 45 11.18 -37.49 7.15
N LEU A 46 10.97 -36.17 7.30
CA LEU A 46 9.75 -35.47 6.89
C LEU A 46 9.87 -34.92 5.47
N ALA A 47 8.71 -34.68 4.83
CA ALA A 47 8.65 -33.98 3.55
C ALA A 47 9.32 -32.59 3.64
N ALA A 48 10.09 -32.22 2.62
CA ALA A 48 10.84 -30.97 2.56
C ALA A 48 10.85 -30.37 1.14
N GLY A 49 11.09 -29.07 1.01
CA GLY A 49 11.06 -28.38 -0.27
C GLY A 49 9.69 -28.50 -0.93
N GLN A 50 9.67 -28.84 -2.21
CA GLN A 50 8.44 -28.92 -3.00
C GLN A 50 7.38 -29.90 -2.45
N GLU A 51 7.83 -30.98 -1.78
CA GLU A 51 6.92 -31.95 -1.14
C GLU A 51 6.20 -31.39 0.09
N ALA A 52 6.78 -30.37 0.75
CA ALA A 52 6.20 -29.72 1.92
C ALA A 52 5.41 -28.46 1.55
N GLN A 53 5.44 -28.00 0.30
CA GLN A 53 4.89 -26.72 -0.13
C GLN A 53 3.42 -26.58 0.28
N GLY A 54 2.57 -27.57 0.08
CA GLY A 54 1.16 -27.48 0.49
C GLY A 54 0.93 -27.28 2.00
N LEU A 55 1.89 -27.70 2.85
CA LEU A 55 1.86 -27.43 4.29
C LEU A 55 2.26 -25.98 4.61
N ASP A 56 3.23 -25.48 3.87
CA ASP A 56 3.76 -24.13 4.02
C ASP A 56 2.78 -23.08 3.47
N ASP A 57 2.17 -23.35 2.31
CA ASP A 57 1.09 -22.55 1.74
C ASP A 57 -0.11 -22.44 2.68
N ALA A 58 -0.50 -23.54 3.31
CA ALA A 58 -1.59 -23.55 4.30
C ALA A 58 -1.25 -22.74 5.57
N LEU A 59 0.02 -22.62 5.95
CA LEU A 59 0.44 -21.72 7.04
C LEU A 59 0.38 -20.27 6.56
N ALA A 60 0.87 -19.96 5.38
CA ALA A 60 0.83 -18.62 4.81
C ALA A 60 -0.61 -18.11 4.69
N GLU A 61 -1.52 -18.94 4.14
CA GLU A 61 -2.94 -18.62 4.07
C GLU A 61 -3.54 -18.38 5.46
N ALA A 62 -3.31 -19.27 6.42
CA ALA A 62 -3.85 -19.14 7.78
C ALA A 62 -3.34 -17.87 8.49
N THR A 63 -2.08 -17.48 8.28
CA THR A 63 -1.52 -16.24 8.85
C THR A 63 -2.07 -15.00 8.18
N SER A 64 -2.30 -15.01 6.85
CA SER A 64 -2.96 -13.93 6.13
C SER A 64 -4.40 -13.74 6.59
N GLU A 65 -5.17 -14.81 6.68
CA GLU A 65 -6.56 -14.76 7.19
C GLU A 65 -6.64 -14.27 8.64
N LEU A 66 -5.67 -14.63 9.49
CA LEU A 66 -5.60 -14.13 10.87
C LEU A 66 -5.37 -12.62 10.93
N ARG A 67 -4.60 -12.09 9.98
CA ARG A 67 -4.27 -10.65 9.89
C ARG A 67 -5.38 -9.82 9.24
N LEU A 68 -6.33 -10.46 8.54
CA LEU A 68 -7.36 -9.77 7.76
C LEU A 68 -8.28 -8.90 8.62
N VAL A 69 -8.73 -9.41 9.75
CA VAL A 69 -9.66 -8.71 10.65
C VAL A 69 -8.88 -8.18 11.85
N LYS A 70 -8.75 -6.85 11.89
CA LYS A 70 -8.04 -6.14 12.96
C LYS A 70 -8.87 -6.09 14.24
N ASP A 71 -8.24 -6.38 15.37
CA ASP A 71 -8.84 -6.16 16.67
C ASP A 71 -8.80 -4.69 17.11
N ALA A 72 -9.37 -4.38 18.27
CA ALA A 72 -9.45 -3.00 18.76
C ALA A 72 -8.07 -2.38 19.08
N TRP A 73 -7.08 -3.21 19.48
CA TRP A 73 -5.72 -2.73 19.71
C TRP A 73 -5.01 -2.42 18.41
N GLU A 74 -5.14 -3.27 17.40
CA GLU A 74 -4.58 -3.07 16.05
C GLU A 74 -5.15 -1.81 15.40
N VAL A 75 -6.46 -1.57 15.53
CA VAL A 75 -7.11 -0.35 15.05
C VAL A 75 -6.53 0.89 15.74
N ASP A 76 -6.25 0.84 17.06
CA ASP A 76 -5.60 1.93 17.79
C ASP A 76 -4.16 2.18 17.28
N GLN A 77 -3.41 1.13 16.93
CA GLN A 77 -2.08 1.29 16.35
C GLN A 77 -2.13 1.92 14.95
N LEU A 78 -3.04 1.47 14.10
CA LEU A 78 -3.28 2.08 12.78
C LEU A 78 -3.68 3.55 12.90
N GLN A 79 -4.54 3.90 13.89
CA GLN A 79 -4.91 5.28 14.14
C GLN A 79 -3.70 6.16 14.51
N LYS A 80 -2.78 5.64 15.34
CA LYS A 80 -1.53 6.35 15.68
C LYS A 80 -0.66 6.58 14.44
N ALA A 81 -0.53 5.56 13.59
CA ALA A 81 0.19 5.68 12.34
C ALA A 81 -0.42 6.74 11.40
N VAL A 82 -1.77 6.77 11.30
CA VAL A 82 -2.51 7.78 10.53
C VAL A 82 -2.30 9.19 11.12
N ASP A 83 -2.36 9.36 12.43
CA ASP A 83 -2.18 10.66 13.09
C ASP A 83 -0.75 11.20 12.88
N ALA A 84 0.26 10.35 13.01
CA ALA A 84 1.66 10.68 12.71
C ALA A 84 1.84 11.04 11.22
N THR A 85 1.23 10.27 10.32
CA THR A 85 1.25 10.52 8.87
C THR A 85 0.59 11.87 8.55
N LYS A 86 -0.55 12.18 9.16
CA LYS A 86 -1.20 13.48 9.00
C LYS A 86 -0.28 14.63 9.41
N ALA A 87 0.42 14.52 10.55
CA ALA A 87 1.39 15.51 10.98
C ALA A 87 2.54 15.67 9.98
N GLY A 88 3.00 14.58 9.38
CA GLY A 88 3.98 14.57 8.29
C GLY A 88 3.50 15.32 7.04
N PHE A 89 2.25 15.12 6.64
CA PHE A 89 1.64 15.87 5.54
C PHE A 89 1.50 17.36 5.85
N ASP A 90 1.17 17.74 7.08
CA ASP A 90 1.10 19.14 7.51
C ASP A 90 2.48 19.82 7.37
N ASP A 91 3.57 19.16 7.76
CA ASP A 91 4.93 19.67 7.62
C ASP A 91 5.39 19.74 6.17
N LEU A 92 5.05 18.73 5.37
CA LEU A 92 5.30 18.70 3.93
C LEU A 92 4.61 19.87 3.23
N ILE A 93 3.33 20.11 3.49
CA ILE A 93 2.56 21.21 2.89
C ILE A 93 3.19 22.57 3.26
N ARG A 94 3.61 22.77 4.51
CA ARG A 94 4.34 23.99 4.94
C ARG A 94 5.68 24.15 4.21
N SER A 95 6.26 23.05 3.71
CA SER A 95 7.53 23.06 3.00
C SER A 95 7.41 23.34 1.49
N ILE A 96 6.21 23.38 0.91
CA ILE A 96 5.98 23.66 -0.51
C ILE A 96 6.65 24.99 -0.96
N PRO A 97 6.55 26.12 -0.22
CA PRO A 97 7.24 27.34 -0.61
C PRO A 97 8.76 27.18 -0.74
N ARG A 98 9.39 26.41 0.14
CA ARG A 98 10.82 26.08 0.09
C ARG A 98 11.14 25.15 -1.09
N ALA A 99 10.27 24.18 -1.35
CA ALA A 99 10.41 23.22 -2.45
C ALA A 99 10.41 23.91 -3.82
N LYS A 100 9.55 24.91 -4.03
CA LYS A 100 9.48 25.71 -5.27
C LYS A 100 10.79 26.43 -5.61
N GLY A 101 11.60 26.76 -4.63
CA GLY A 101 12.90 27.43 -4.83
C GLY A 101 14.08 26.47 -4.98
N HIS A 102 13.86 25.17 -4.88
CA HIS A 102 14.93 24.19 -4.87
C HIS A 102 14.96 23.34 -6.14
N TRP A 103 16.16 23.09 -6.70
CA TRP A 103 16.31 22.29 -7.93
C TRP A 103 15.87 20.82 -7.80
N ARG A 104 15.84 20.28 -6.56
CA ARG A 104 15.24 19.01 -6.17
C ARG A 104 14.09 19.25 -5.20
N GLY A 105 13.06 19.96 -5.64
CA GLY A 105 11.93 20.33 -4.80
C GLY A 105 11.19 19.13 -4.23
N GLU A 106 11.10 18.05 -4.97
CA GLU A 106 10.50 16.79 -4.52
C GLU A 106 11.20 16.23 -3.27
N ARG A 107 12.56 16.25 -3.24
CA ARG A 107 13.33 15.83 -2.04
C ARG A 107 13.17 16.75 -0.84
N VAL A 108 12.82 17.98 -1.05
CA VAL A 108 12.49 18.89 0.06
C VAL A 108 11.21 18.45 0.74
N LEU A 109 10.22 18.00 -0.04
CA LEU A 109 8.94 17.48 0.46
C LEU A 109 9.13 16.12 1.15
N GLU A 110 9.82 15.19 0.50
CA GLU A 110 10.20 13.88 1.06
C GLU A 110 10.93 14.05 2.40
N GLY A 111 11.96 14.90 2.45
CA GLY A 111 12.74 15.14 3.67
C GLY A 111 11.92 15.77 4.79
N ALA A 112 10.95 16.64 4.48
CA ALA A 112 10.06 17.22 5.47
C ALA A 112 9.14 16.15 6.10
N PHE A 113 8.58 15.27 5.28
CA PHE A 113 7.77 14.14 5.75
C PHE A 113 8.62 13.16 6.55
N GLY A 114 9.79 12.77 6.02
CA GLY A 114 10.68 11.79 6.65
C GLY A 114 11.19 12.23 8.02
N ALA A 115 11.45 13.54 8.22
CA ALA A 115 11.80 14.08 9.53
C ALA A 115 10.69 13.82 10.56
N ARG A 116 9.45 14.16 10.22
CA ARG A 116 8.28 13.90 11.08
C ARG A 116 8.06 12.42 11.32
N ALA A 117 8.18 11.60 10.29
CA ALA A 117 8.03 10.15 10.43
C ALA A 117 9.04 9.56 11.44
N ARG A 118 10.27 10.09 11.45
CA ARG A 118 11.30 9.66 12.40
C ARG A 118 11.11 10.20 13.82
N GLU A 119 10.45 11.35 13.98
CA GLU A 119 10.10 11.92 15.28
C GLU A 119 8.95 11.18 15.95
N GLU A 120 7.95 10.75 15.18
CA GLU A 120 6.69 10.18 15.68
C GLU A 120 6.65 8.63 15.69
N GLY A 121 7.61 7.96 15.02
CA GLY A 121 7.64 6.51 14.91
C GLY A 121 9.01 5.94 14.56
N ASN A 122 9.02 4.71 14.05
CA ASN A 122 10.23 4.06 13.57
C ASN A 122 10.80 4.75 12.32
N GLY A 123 9.95 5.37 11.54
CA GLY A 123 10.31 6.04 10.29
C GLY A 123 9.23 5.91 9.22
N LEU A 124 9.69 5.84 7.97
CA LEU A 124 8.82 5.63 6.83
C LEU A 124 8.36 4.17 6.77
N GLY A 125 7.09 3.93 6.51
CA GLY A 125 6.55 2.59 6.27
C GLY A 125 6.94 2.02 4.91
N TYR A 126 7.21 2.91 3.95
CA TYR A 126 7.67 2.60 2.59
C TYR A 126 8.36 3.83 1.99
N ASP A 127 9.04 3.65 0.86
CA ASP A 127 9.70 4.75 0.16
C ASP A 127 8.68 5.82 -0.26
N THR A 128 8.81 7.02 0.28
CA THR A 128 7.91 8.13 -0.03
C THR A 128 7.94 8.48 -1.52
N ILE A 129 6.77 8.63 -2.11
CA ILE A 129 6.59 9.19 -3.43
C ILE A 129 6.27 10.68 -3.28
N ALA A 130 7.07 11.55 -3.90
CA ALA A 130 6.82 12.98 -3.98
C ALA A 130 7.00 13.43 -5.44
N ALA A 131 5.96 13.26 -6.24
CA ALA A 131 5.99 13.38 -7.69
C ALA A 131 5.33 14.67 -8.16
N ALA A 132 6.10 15.61 -8.71
CA ALA A 132 5.61 16.88 -9.23
C ALA A 132 5.45 16.84 -10.76
N GLY A 133 4.38 17.42 -11.29
CA GLY A 133 4.13 17.51 -12.71
C GLY A 133 4.13 16.14 -13.40
N ASP A 134 4.97 15.97 -14.41
CA ASP A 134 4.99 14.74 -15.23
C ASP A 134 5.48 13.50 -14.47
N HIS A 135 6.25 13.66 -13.40
CA HIS A 135 6.67 12.55 -12.54
C HIS A 135 5.47 11.83 -11.89
N ALA A 136 4.37 12.53 -11.64
CA ALA A 136 3.14 11.94 -11.11
C ALA A 136 2.47 10.91 -12.05
N ASN A 137 2.91 10.80 -13.30
CA ASN A 137 2.47 9.76 -14.22
C ASN A 137 3.24 8.43 -14.04
N THR A 138 4.28 8.41 -13.20
CA THR A 138 4.99 7.19 -12.81
C THR A 138 4.45 6.73 -11.46
N LEU A 139 3.81 5.56 -11.44
CA LEU A 139 3.06 5.07 -10.27
C LEU A 139 3.90 5.07 -8.99
N HIS A 140 5.13 4.56 -9.05
CA HIS A 140 6.06 4.51 -7.91
C HIS A 140 7.30 5.37 -8.21
N TRP A 141 7.11 6.71 -8.26
CA TRP A 141 8.19 7.66 -8.40
C TRP A 141 8.89 7.92 -7.07
N ILE A 142 9.86 7.08 -6.73
CA ILE A 142 10.63 7.14 -5.47
C ILE A 142 11.96 7.89 -5.60
N ASN A 143 12.36 8.29 -6.82
CA ASN A 143 13.61 9.04 -7.02
C ASN A 143 13.54 10.45 -6.43
N ASN A 144 12.37 11.08 -6.47
CA ASN A 144 12.08 12.38 -5.88
C ASN A 144 13.12 13.45 -6.22
N ASP A 145 13.62 13.47 -7.46
CA ASP A 145 14.77 14.31 -7.84
C ASP A 145 14.41 15.50 -8.73
N GLY A 146 13.12 15.72 -8.98
CA GLY A 146 12.60 16.79 -9.80
C GLY A 146 12.35 18.11 -9.07
N PRO A 147 12.23 19.21 -9.84
CA PRO A 147 11.79 20.51 -9.31
C PRO A 147 10.27 20.52 -9.08
N VAL A 148 9.83 21.27 -8.08
CA VAL A 148 8.41 21.59 -7.84
C VAL A 148 8.13 22.99 -8.39
N GLN A 149 7.28 23.10 -9.42
CA GLN A 149 7.08 24.35 -10.15
C GLN A 149 5.66 24.92 -9.98
N PRO A 150 5.49 26.25 -10.03
CA PRO A 150 4.18 26.87 -10.09
C PRO A 150 3.31 26.30 -11.21
N GLY A 151 2.00 26.21 -10.97
CA GLY A 151 1.02 25.66 -11.92
C GLY A 151 0.91 24.15 -11.95
N GLN A 152 1.89 23.43 -11.37
CA GLN A 152 1.86 21.97 -11.28
C GLN A 152 0.99 21.47 -10.13
N LEU A 153 0.62 20.19 -10.21
CA LEU A 153 0.23 19.37 -9.07
C LEU A 153 1.45 18.62 -8.55
N VAL A 154 1.47 18.33 -7.27
CA VAL A 154 2.38 17.37 -6.66
C VAL A 154 1.55 16.26 -6.01
N LEU A 155 1.79 15.04 -6.42
CA LEU A 155 1.25 13.84 -5.79
C LEU A 155 2.25 13.41 -4.72
N VAL A 156 1.76 13.21 -3.51
CA VAL A 156 2.55 12.64 -2.42
C VAL A 156 1.84 11.41 -1.91
N ASP A 157 2.61 10.35 -1.79
CA ASP A 157 2.20 9.07 -1.23
C ASP A 157 3.21 8.67 -0.16
N ALA A 158 2.75 8.64 1.09
CA ALA A 158 3.62 8.47 2.24
C ALA A 158 2.87 7.95 3.47
N GLY A 159 3.56 7.17 4.29
CA GLY A 159 3.04 6.62 5.52
C GLY A 159 4.11 6.48 6.59
N VAL A 160 3.72 6.62 7.85
CA VAL A 160 4.56 6.43 9.02
C VAL A 160 4.36 5.02 9.57
N GLU A 161 5.46 4.33 9.84
CA GLU A 161 5.48 3.11 10.66
C GLU A 161 5.69 3.51 12.12
N VAL A 162 4.78 3.10 13.00
CA VAL A 162 4.89 3.33 14.45
C VAL A 162 5.63 2.19 15.15
N ASP A 163 5.98 2.37 16.45
CA ASP A 163 6.78 1.43 17.24
C ASP A 163 6.23 -0.01 17.25
N SER A 164 4.92 -0.16 17.09
CA SER A 164 4.26 -1.46 17.00
C SER A 164 4.34 -2.12 15.63
N LEU A 165 5.05 -1.51 14.66
CA LEU A 165 5.22 -1.92 13.25
C LEU A 165 3.96 -1.74 12.39
N TYR A 166 2.89 -1.16 12.92
CA TYR A 166 1.72 -0.80 12.13
C TYR A 166 2.01 0.44 11.30
N THR A 167 1.56 0.42 10.06
CA THR A 167 1.87 1.44 9.06
C THR A 167 0.61 2.09 8.53
N ALA A 168 0.66 3.41 8.30
CA ALA A 168 -0.35 4.12 7.52
C ALA A 168 0.09 4.25 6.06
N ASP A 169 -0.88 4.46 5.18
CA ASP A 169 -0.67 4.69 3.76
C ASP A 169 -1.65 5.76 3.26
N VAL A 170 -1.12 6.91 2.87
CA VAL A 170 -1.92 8.07 2.50
C VAL A 170 -1.38 8.73 1.24
N THR A 171 -2.19 8.78 0.19
CA THR A 171 -1.91 9.57 -1.01
C THR A 171 -2.71 10.86 -1.03
N ARG A 172 -2.07 11.98 -1.35
CA ARG A 172 -2.73 13.28 -1.61
C ARG A 172 -2.11 13.98 -2.81
N THR A 173 -2.96 14.52 -3.66
CA THR A 173 -2.56 15.38 -4.78
C THR A 173 -2.84 16.83 -4.44
N ILE A 174 -1.80 17.67 -4.44
CA ILE A 174 -1.83 19.03 -3.91
C ILE A 174 -1.44 20.01 -5.02
N PRO A 175 -2.20 21.11 -5.24
CA PRO A 175 -1.79 22.15 -6.15
C PRO A 175 -0.62 22.97 -5.55
N VAL A 176 0.49 23.06 -6.27
CA VAL A 176 1.73 23.73 -5.80
C VAL A 176 1.48 25.21 -5.44
N ASP A 177 0.53 25.86 -6.11
CA ASP A 177 0.16 27.26 -5.83
C ASP A 177 -0.97 27.41 -4.82
N GLY A 178 -1.36 26.33 -4.14
CA GLY A 178 -2.42 26.33 -3.13
C GLY A 178 -3.84 26.45 -3.69
N ARG A 179 -4.00 26.47 -5.01
CA ARG A 179 -5.30 26.55 -5.70
C ARG A 179 -5.30 25.71 -6.96
N PHE A 180 -6.35 24.90 -7.13
CA PHE A 180 -6.56 24.16 -8.36
C PHE A 180 -6.99 25.11 -9.50
N THR A 181 -6.47 24.87 -10.69
CA THR A 181 -7.10 25.36 -11.92
C THR A 181 -8.43 24.65 -12.16
N ALA A 182 -9.27 25.16 -13.05
CA ALA A 182 -10.57 24.55 -13.35
C ALA A 182 -10.43 23.08 -13.84
N PRO A 183 -9.52 22.75 -14.78
CA PRO A 183 -9.31 21.36 -15.19
C PRO A 183 -8.78 20.47 -14.04
N GLN A 184 -7.81 20.94 -13.24
CA GLN A 184 -7.28 20.20 -12.10
C GLN A 184 -8.36 19.89 -11.08
N ARG A 185 -9.19 20.88 -10.72
CA ARG A 185 -10.31 20.70 -9.80
C ARG A 185 -11.32 19.67 -10.31
N ARG A 186 -11.67 19.76 -11.60
CA ARG A 186 -12.63 18.86 -12.25
C ARG A 186 -12.18 17.40 -12.13
N VAL A 187 -10.89 17.12 -12.39
CA VAL A 187 -10.33 15.76 -12.27
C VAL A 187 -10.24 15.35 -10.79
N TYR A 188 -9.74 16.23 -9.93
CA TYR A 188 -9.61 15.96 -8.50
C TYR A 188 -10.95 15.58 -7.87
N GLU A 189 -12.01 16.36 -8.14
CA GLU A 189 -13.35 16.11 -7.60
C GLU A 189 -13.94 14.77 -8.11
N ALA A 190 -13.65 14.36 -9.34
CA ALA A 190 -14.08 13.07 -9.86
C ALA A 190 -13.33 11.90 -9.17
N VAL A 191 -12.04 12.05 -8.89
CA VAL A 191 -11.27 11.04 -8.15
C VAL A 191 -11.74 10.97 -6.70
N LEU A 192 -12.03 12.11 -6.07
CA LEU A 192 -12.61 12.14 -4.72
C LEU A 192 -13.98 11.43 -4.67
N GLU A 193 -14.86 11.73 -5.63
CA GLU A 193 -16.16 11.04 -5.74
C GLU A 193 -15.97 9.52 -5.90
N ALA A 194 -14.99 9.07 -6.69
CA ALA A 194 -14.69 7.66 -6.86
C ALA A 194 -14.17 7.01 -5.55
N ALA A 195 -13.33 7.71 -4.80
CA ALA A 195 -12.86 7.25 -3.49
C ALA A 195 -14.02 7.17 -2.48
N ASP A 196 -14.89 8.18 -2.44
CA ASP A 196 -16.06 8.19 -1.55
C ASP A 196 -17.04 7.06 -1.89
N ALA A 197 -17.23 6.75 -3.18
CA ALA A 197 -18.06 5.62 -3.62
C ALA A 197 -17.47 4.26 -3.16
N ALA A 198 -16.16 4.07 -3.29
CA ALA A 198 -15.49 2.87 -2.79
C ALA A 198 -15.59 2.77 -1.25
N PHE A 199 -15.40 3.88 -0.54
CA PHE A 199 -15.54 3.94 0.91
C PHE A 199 -16.97 3.60 1.37
N ALA A 200 -17.97 4.16 0.71
CA ALA A 200 -19.38 3.84 0.99
C ALA A 200 -19.65 2.35 0.76
N ARG A 201 -19.13 1.79 -0.34
CA ARG A 201 -19.27 0.37 -0.68
C ARG A 201 -18.65 -0.55 0.38
N ALA A 202 -17.53 -0.15 0.98
CA ALA A 202 -16.86 -0.91 2.02
C ALA A 202 -17.74 -1.16 3.26
N GLY A 203 -18.66 -0.22 3.56
CA GLY A 203 -19.59 -0.33 4.69
C GLY A 203 -20.81 -1.23 4.43
N GLU A 204 -21.02 -1.74 3.22
CA GLU A 204 -22.18 -2.53 2.87
C GLU A 204 -22.02 -4.01 3.27
N PRO A 205 -23.06 -4.66 3.83
CA PRO A 205 -23.03 -6.08 4.15
C PRO A 205 -22.71 -6.95 2.93
N GLY A 206 -21.77 -7.87 3.07
CA GLY A 206 -21.38 -8.79 1.99
C GLY A 206 -20.46 -8.17 0.92
N CYS A 207 -19.98 -6.94 1.14
CA CYS A 207 -18.98 -6.33 0.28
C CYS A 207 -17.73 -7.22 0.20
N ARG A 208 -17.23 -7.42 -1.01
CA ARG A 208 -15.94 -8.08 -1.26
C ARG A 208 -14.91 -7.05 -1.65
N PHE A 209 -13.64 -7.31 -1.37
CA PHE A 209 -12.54 -6.42 -1.69
C PHE A 209 -12.58 -5.88 -3.14
N ARG A 210 -12.82 -6.75 -4.11
CA ARG A 210 -12.95 -6.37 -5.53
C ARG A 210 -14.08 -5.37 -5.83
N ASP A 211 -15.10 -5.32 -4.98
CA ASP A 211 -16.26 -4.46 -5.19
C ASP A 211 -15.91 -2.98 -4.95
N LEU A 212 -14.85 -2.71 -4.16
CA LEU A 212 -14.34 -1.36 -3.91
C LEU A 212 -13.79 -0.75 -5.19
N HIS A 213 -12.95 -1.51 -5.90
CA HIS A 213 -12.42 -1.07 -7.18
C HIS A 213 -13.54 -0.88 -8.22
N ALA A 214 -14.49 -1.81 -8.29
CA ALA A 214 -15.61 -1.70 -9.21
C ALA A 214 -16.43 -0.41 -8.98
N ALA A 215 -16.75 -0.08 -7.72
CA ALA A 215 -17.48 1.14 -7.37
C ALA A 215 -16.73 2.41 -7.78
N ALA A 216 -15.41 2.45 -7.59
CA ALA A 216 -14.58 3.58 -8.03
C ALA A 216 -14.57 3.69 -9.57
N MET A 217 -14.44 2.56 -10.29
CA MET A 217 -14.41 2.56 -11.77
C MET A 217 -15.75 2.97 -12.39
N GLU A 218 -16.89 2.67 -11.77
CA GLU A 218 -18.21 3.14 -12.21
C GLU A 218 -18.27 4.68 -12.24
N VAL A 219 -17.76 5.34 -11.20
CA VAL A 219 -17.69 6.81 -11.15
C VAL A 219 -16.75 7.32 -12.23
N LEU A 220 -15.55 6.78 -12.34
CA LEU A 220 -14.56 7.25 -13.30
C LEU A 220 -15.03 7.05 -14.75
N ALA A 221 -15.60 5.89 -15.09
CA ALA A 221 -16.09 5.62 -16.43
C ALA A 221 -17.20 6.60 -16.84
N ARG A 222 -18.14 6.90 -15.94
CA ARG A 222 -19.19 7.91 -16.17
C ARG A 222 -18.59 9.31 -16.38
N ARG A 223 -17.61 9.72 -15.56
CA ARG A 223 -16.95 11.02 -15.73
C ARG A 223 -16.16 11.11 -17.03
N LEU A 224 -15.50 10.03 -17.45
CA LEU A 224 -14.79 9.96 -18.74
C LEU A 224 -15.76 10.08 -19.93
N GLU A 225 -16.94 9.44 -19.87
CA GLU A 225 -18.00 9.58 -20.86
C GLU A 225 -18.50 11.03 -20.93
N GLU A 226 -18.87 11.63 -19.79
CA GLU A 226 -19.32 13.03 -19.69
C GLU A 226 -18.30 14.03 -20.25
N TRP A 227 -17.01 13.71 -20.19
CA TRP A 227 -15.93 14.55 -20.69
C TRP A 227 -15.56 14.29 -22.15
N GLY A 228 -16.18 13.29 -22.79
CA GLY A 228 -15.83 12.89 -24.15
C GLY A 228 -14.43 12.28 -24.26
N LEU A 229 -13.97 11.59 -23.22
CA LEU A 229 -12.64 10.96 -23.15
C LEU A 229 -12.69 9.43 -23.43
N LEU A 230 -13.89 8.87 -23.61
CA LEU A 230 -14.07 7.53 -24.17
C LEU A 230 -14.10 7.59 -25.70
N PRO A 231 -13.83 6.49 -26.42
CA PRO A 231 -13.98 6.44 -27.86
C PRO A 231 -15.41 6.81 -28.33
N ASP A 232 -15.53 7.32 -29.54
CA ASP A 232 -16.83 7.72 -30.11
C ASP A 232 -17.84 6.55 -30.07
N GLY A 233 -19.02 6.83 -29.51
CA GLY A 233 -20.09 5.87 -29.39
C GLY A 233 -19.94 4.84 -28.25
N VAL A 234 -18.89 4.91 -27.45
CA VAL A 234 -18.68 4.04 -26.28
C VAL A 234 -19.28 4.71 -25.04
N THR A 235 -20.16 4.01 -24.36
CA THR A 235 -20.73 4.45 -23.07
C THR A 235 -19.88 4.02 -21.89
N ALA A 236 -20.14 4.57 -20.70
CA ALA A 236 -19.52 4.09 -19.46
C ALA A 236 -19.79 2.60 -19.22
N ALA A 237 -21.00 2.13 -19.50
CA ALA A 237 -21.35 0.72 -19.38
C ALA A 237 -20.54 -0.18 -20.32
N ASP A 238 -20.36 0.23 -21.56
CA ASP A 238 -19.51 -0.48 -22.52
C ASP A 238 -18.05 -0.50 -22.06
N SER A 239 -17.56 0.62 -21.50
CA SER A 239 -16.21 0.74 -20.97
C SER A 239 -15.95 -0.18 -19.79
N LEU A 240 -16.95 -0.44 -18.95
CA LEU A 240 -16.84 -1.32 -17.78
C LEU A 240 -17.04 -2.81 -18.14
N GLY A 241 -17.56 -3.09 -19.31
CA GLY A 241 -17.76 -4.45 -19.81
C GLY A 241 -16.43 -5.22 -19.98
N PRO A 242 -16.47 -6.56 -19.99
CA PRO A 242 -15.27 -7.40 -20.06
C PRO A 242 -14.44 -7.16 -21.34
N ASP A 243 -15.10 -6.82 -22.44
CA ASP A 243 -14.45 -6.60 -23.75
C ASP A 243 -14.10 -5.11 -23.99
N GLY A 244 -14.59 -4.20 -23.12
CA GLY A 244 -14.40 -2.75 -23.25
C GLY A 244 -13.11 -2.28 -22.61
N GLN A 245 -13.13 -2.12 -21.31
CA GLN A 245 -11.98 -1.69 -20.47
C GLN A 245 -11.34 -0.35 -20.89
N TYR A 246 -12.05 0.52 -21.61
CA TYR A 246 -11.52 1.78 -22.15
C TYR A 246 -11.12 2.78 -21.05
N HIS A 247 -11.78 2.74 -19.88
CA HIS A 247 -11.42 3.54 -18.70
C HIS A 247 -10.00 3.26 -18.20
N ARG A 248 -9.46 2.05 -18.46
CA ARG A 248 -8.11 1.66 -18.06
C ARG A 248 -7.00 2.45 -18.74
N ARG A 249 -7.29 3.18 -19.81
CA ARG A 249 -6.35 4.17 -20.38
C ARG A 249 -6.03 5.28 -19.39
N TRP A 250 -6.96 5.61 -18.51
CA TRP A 250 -6.88 6.71 -17.56
C TRP A 250 -6.65 6.23 -16.13
N MET A 251 -7.06 5.00 -15.82
CA MET A 251 -6.84 4.33 -14.55
C MET A 251 -6.27 2.93 -14.81
N VAL A 252 -4.94 2.81 -14.76
CA VAL A 252 -4.20 1.65 -15.26
C VAL A 252 -3.99 0.53 -14.24
N HIS A 253 -4.24 0.79 -12.95
CA HIS A 253 -4.00 -0.15 -11.84
C HIS A 253 -5.24 -0.36 -10.98
N GLY A 254 -5.20 -1.38 -10.10
CA GLY A 254 -6.23 -1.59 -9.08
C GLY A 254 -6.19 -0.52 -7.98
N THR A 255 -7.29 -0.39 -7.25
CA THR A 255 -7.39 0.48 -6.06
C THR A 255 -7.43 -0.35 -4.81
N SER A 256 -6.92 0.21 -3.72
CA SER A 256 -6.95 -0.28 -2.35
C SER A 256 -6.16 -1.58 -2.12
N HIS A 257 -5.81 -1.80 -0.88
CA HIS A 257 -5.22 -3.01 -0.33
C HIS A 257 -5.49 -3.05 1.18
N HIS A 258 -5.30 -4.19 1.80
CA HIS A 258 -5.32 -4.29 3.25
C HIS A 258 -4.10 -3.61 3.85
N LEU A 259 -4.26 -3.06 5.04
CA LEU A 259 -3.26 -2.30 5.77
C LEU A 259 -3.12 -2.88 7.18
N GLY A 260 -1.89 -2.98 7.70
CA GLY A 260 -1.65 -3.53 9.01
C GLY A 260 -0.18 -3.46 9.42
N LEU A 261 0.40 -4.61 9.75
CA LEU A 261 1.85 -4.74 10.03
C LEU A 261 2.70 -4.48 8.80
N ASP A 262 2.17 -4.82 7.63
CA ASP A 262 2.74 -4.45 6.34
C ASP A 262 1.84 -3.42 5.66
N VAL A 263 2.39 -2.62 4.75
CA VAL A 263 1.62 -1.68 3.93
C VAL A 263 0.62 -2.44 3.06
N HIS A 264 1.06 -3.53 2.44
CA HIS A 264 0.22 -4.51 1.75
C HIS A 264 0.13 -5.75 2.63
N ASP A 265 -0.85 -5.78 3.55
CA ASP A 265 -0.83 -6.63 4.73
C ASP A 265 -1.24 -8.10 4.50
N CYS A 266 -2.24 -8.41 3.71
CA CYS A 266 -2.73 -9.78 3.51
C CYS A 266 -3.45 -9.99 2.18
#